data_35a21b17091de3998a12085a47514204
#
_entry.id   35a21b17091de3998a12085a47514204
#
_cell.length_a   1.000
_cell.length_b   1.000
_cell.length_c   1.000
_cell.angle_alpha   90.00
_cell.angle_beta   90.00
_cell.angle_gamma   90.00
#
_symmetry.space_group_name_H-M   'P 1'
#
loop_
_entity.id
_entity.type
_entity.pdbx_description
1 polymer ?
#
loop_
_entity_poly.entity_id
_entity_poly.type
_entity_poly.pdbx_seq_one_letter_code
_entity_poly.pdbx_strand_id
1 'polypeptide(L)'
;MLILFGLTNKSTQPKQNKKKRSRRSKGPALYNEQQNLGVAKVENSKASTTRKPLRRTKRKSTKLSNGVAKQANHLASNMRETMIKVTKMRRAERRSRETVAIAKTTPAMTLKRLVRPEQVGDLMSRLNRSLNFDLGIDLGTANILIFAKGKGLVLDEPAYIARDDKTGDILALGEAARSMVGRTPKGISVIRPVQAGVIADYDMTEFMLKYFIRSVVPASRLMKTRIIVCVPSGITPVEKRAILEALLRTGAKKTVLIEEPLAAAMGTGLNDAKHVGAMVVDVGGGTTDIAVLCDTGVVVSESLRIGGDSFNESIIRYIRRKKRLVIGPLTAEKIKISVGTVDRRAKEHTIEVRGRDVSSGLPKMVAVNSLEIQRALEAQVMNILEGVKSILEKTPPELVAAINDHGIILTGGGALIDGLDRVITRSIGIAAYLVESPRYAVIKGVAKALDEMSQLRDTLDELQ
;
A
#
# COMPACT_ATOMS: atom_id res chain seq x y z
N MET A 1 -26.75 -7.95 56.46
CA MET A 1 -27.42 -6.77 57.06
C MET A 1 -27.94 -5.92 55.94
N LEU A 2 -29.25 -6.05 55.72
CA LEU A 2 -30.01 -5.29 54.72
C LEU A 2 -30.06 -3.82 55.12
N ILE A 3 -30.11 -2.89 54.15
CA ILE A 3 -31.07 -1.78 54.12
C ILE A 3 -31.27 -1.37 52.65
N LEU A 4 -32.53 -1.56 52.20
CA LEU A 4 -33.22 -1.01 51.04
C LEU A 4 -33.64 0.45 51.32
N PHE A 5 -33.79 1.25 50.26
CA PHE A 5 -34.78 2.29 49.96
C PHE A 5 -34.37 2.96 48.67
N GLY A 6 -35.15 3.13 47.60
CA GLY A 6 -36.60 3.19 47.38
C GLY A 6 -36.87 4.26 46.31
N LEU A 7 -37.40 3.85 45.19
CA LEU A 7 -38.30 4.49 44.22
C LEU A 7 -38.51 6.02 44.28
N THR A 8 -38.43 6.73 43.12
CA THR A 8 -39.66 7.23 42.45
C THR A 8 -39.37 7.80 41.05
N ASN A 9 -40.24 7.41 40.12
CA ASN A 9 -40.53 7.95 38.83
C ASN A 9 -40.87 9.46 38.83
N LYS A 10 -40.50 10.19 37.76
CA LYS A 10 -41.47 11.04 37.05
C LYS A 10 -40.98 11.46 35.66
N SER A 11 -41.72 11.05 34.68
CA SER A 11 -41.86 11.51 33.32
C SER A 11 -42.22 13.01 33.21
N THR A 12 -41.63 13.71 32.25
CA THR A 12 -42.35 14.82 31.55
C THR A 12 -41.69 15.05 30.19
N GLN A 13 -42.47 14.74 29.15
CA GLN A 13 -42.32 15.36 27.82
C GLN A 13 -43.03 16.73 27.83
N PRO A 14 -42.70 17.68 26.98
CA PRO A 14 -43.68 18.50 26.32
C PRO A 14 -43.55 18.54 24.78
N LYS A 15 -44.65 18.14 24.18
CA LYS A 15 -45.49 18.75 23.16
C LYS A 15 -44.87 19.60 22.05
N GLN A 16 -45.16 19.09 20.86
CA GLN A 16 -45.15 19.74 19.55
C GLN A 16 -45.85 21.09 19.54
N ASN A 17 -45.39 22.04 18.72
CA ASN A 17 -46.23 23.06 18.14
C ASN A 17 -45.87 23.28 16.65
N LYS A 18 -46.85 22.92 15.81
CA LYS A 18 -46.95 23.25 14.39
C LYS A 18 -47.25 24.73 14.23
N LYS A 19 -46.59 25.43 13.32
CA LYS A 19 -47.21 26.54 12.57
C LYS A 19 -46.67 26.54 11.13
N LYS A 20 -47.61 26.29 10.23
CA LYS A 20 -47.57 26.55 8.79
C LYS A 20 -47.43 28.05 8.54
N ARG A 21 -46.64 28.44 7.53
CA ARG A 21 -47.05 29.49 6.59
C ARG A 21 -46.24 29.41 5.30
N SER A 22 -46.98 29.26 4.25
CA SER A 22 -46.66 29.37 2.83
C SER A 22 -46.16 30.75 2.43
N ARG A 23 -45.23 30.82 1.48
CA ARG A 23 -45.29 31.81 0.39
C ARG A 23 -44.43 31.35 -0.79
N ARG A 24 -45.11 31.28 -1.93
CA ARG A 24 -44.60 31.22 -3.30
C ARG A 24 -43.92 32.54 -3.66
N SER A 25 -42.86 32.50 -4.46
CA SER A 25 -42.69 33.36 -5.65
C SER A 25 -41.42 32.97 -6.41
N LYS A 26 -41.64 32.50 -7.67
CA LYS A 26 -41.17 33.06 -8.92
C LYS A 26 -39.65 32.98 -9.18
N GLY A 27 -39.28 32.14 -10.14
CA GLY A 27 -38.05 32.28 -10.92
C GLY A 27 -38.19 33.42 -11.97
N PRO A 28 -37.09 33.77 -12.60
CA PRO A 28 -37.13 34.02 -14.04
C PRO A 28 -36.06 33.20 -14.75
N ALA A 29 -36.44 32.51 -15.85
CA ALA A 29 -36.45 33.04 -17.21
C ALA A 29 -35.11 32.97 -17.93
N LEU A 30 -35.08 32.02 -18.83
CA LEU A 30 -34.16 31.82 -19.95
C LEU A 30 -33.93 33.14 -20.73
N TYR A 31 -32.71 33.40 -21.13
CA TYR A 31 -32.37 34.25 -22.28
C TYR A 31 -31.47 33.49 -23.23
N ASN A 32 -32.06 33.17 -24.39
CA ASN A 32 -31.39 32.82 -25.63
C ASN A 32 -31.10 34.13 -26.35
N GLU A 33 -29.88 34.31 -26.85
CA GLU A 33 -29.63 35.17 -27.96
C GLU A 33 -28.60 34.56 -28.89
N GLN A 34 -29.10 34.13 -30.03
CA GLN A 34 -28.34 33.91 -31.26
C GLN A 34 -28.20 35.27 -32.02
N GLN A 35 -27.24 35.32 -32.91
CA GLN A 35 -26.89 36.25 -34.00
C GLN A 35 -25.65 37.08 -33.68
N ASN A 36 -24.64 37.23 -34.54
CA ASN A 36 -24.68 37.29 -36.00
C ASN A 36 -23.27 37.09 -36.60
N LEU A 37 -23.28 36.54 -37.78
CA LEU A 37 -22.23 36.48 -38.78
C LEU A 37 -21.54 37.82 -39.07
N GLY A 38 -20.23 37.79 -39.23
CA GLY A 38 -19.43 38.83 -39.81
C GLY A 38 -18.26 38.27 -40.59
N VAL A 39 -18.48 38.00 -41.87
CA VAL A 39 -17.46 37.64 -42.88
C VAL A 39 -16.77 38.93 -43.33
N ALA A 40 -15.45 38.99 -43.25
CA ALA A 40 -14.68 39.99 -43.96
C ALA A 40 -13.55 39.29 -44.77
N LYS A 41 -13.61 39.53 -46.05
CA LYS A 41 -12.71 39.08 -47.13
C LYS A 41 -11.37 39.82 -47.07
N VAL A 42 -10.35 39.09 -47.19
CA VAL A 42 -9.14 39.15 -48.04
C VAL A 42 -8.86 40.46 -48.80
N GLU A 43 -7.67 40.98 -48.62
CA GLU A 43 -6.90 41.55 -49.74
C GLU A 43 -5.41 41.21 -49.63
N ASN A 44 -4.91 40.66 -50.75
CA ASN A 44 -3.53 40.41 -51.07
C ASN A 44 -2.79 41.69 -51.30
N SER A 45 -1.60 41.91 -50.73
CA SER A 45 -0.58 42.77 -51.36
C SER A 45 0.77 42.04 -51.26
N LYS A 46 1.29 41.82 -52.47
CA LYS A 46 2.67 41.41 -52.77
C LYS A 46 3.61 42.56 -52.46
N ALA A 47 4.67 42.32 -51.71
CA ALA A 47 5.91 43.11 -51.87
C ALA A 47 7.11 42.20 -51.54
N SER A 48 8.01 42.26 -52.44
CA SER A 48 9.24 41.52 -52.71
C SER A 48 10.42 41.92 -51.82
N THR A 49 11.38 40.96 -51.74
CA THR A 49 12.84 41.17 -51.60
C THR A 49 13.35 41.48 -50.18
N THR A 50 14.17 40.70 -49.59
CA THR A 50 15.59 40.40 -49.79
C THR A 50 16.11 39.37 -48.80
N ARG A 51 16.76 38.34 -49.29
CA ARG A 51 17.45 37.30 -48.52
C ARG A 51 18.76 37.85 -47.93
N LYS A 52 18.98 37.64 -46.63
CA LYS A 52 20.32 37.46 -46.05
C LYS A 52 20.31 36.19 -45.16
N PRO A 53 21.38 35.36 -45.21
CA PRO A 53 21.39 34.04 -44.60
C PRO A 53 21.75 34.10 -43.11
N LEU A 54 20.90 33.57 -42.24
CA LEU A 54 21.22 33.36 -40.84
C LEU A 54 21.98 32.05 -40.68
N ARG A 55 23.15 32.17 -40.10
CA ARG A 55 24.09 31.10 -39.71
C ARG A 55 23.44 30.02 -38.85
N ARG A 56 23.71 28.78 -39.22
CA ARG A 56 23.44 27.53 -38.48
C ARG A 56 23.85 27.60 -37.01
N THR A 57 22.89 27.52 -36.10
CA THR A 57 23.07 26.98 -34.75
C THR A 57 22.36 25.63 -34.64
N LYS A 58 22.83 24.66 -35.40
CA LYS A 58 22.49 23.23 -35.24
C LYS A 58 23.59 22.60 -34.47
N ARG A 59 23.49 22.48 -33.12
CA ARG A 59 24.27 21.48 -32.35
C ARG A 59 23.84 21.27 -30.90
N LYS A 60 22.71 21.82 -30.41
CA LYS A 60 22.25 21.54 -29.02
C LYS A 60 20.90 20.84 -28.88
N SER A 61 20.11 20.69 -29.94
CA SER A 61 18.80 20.02 -29.85
C SER A 61 18.84 18.50 -30.01
N THR A 62 19.90 17.96 -30.62
CA THR A 62 20.02 16.51 -30.88
C THR A 62 20.40 15.65 -29.66
N LYS A 63 21.00 16.21 -28.60
CA LYS A 63 21.33 15.44 -27.41
C LYS A 63 20.15 15.29 -26.43
N LEU A 64 19.22 16.25 -26.37
CA LEU A 64 18.00 16.12 -25.56
C LEU A 64 16.98 15.15 -26.18
N SER A 65 16.85 15.17 -27.53
CA SER A 65 15.94 14.24 -28.22
C SER A 65 16.37 12.77 -28.12
N ASN A 66 17.68 12.51 -28.12
CA ASN A 66 18.21 11.15 -27.99
C ASN A 66 18.05 10.58 -26.57
N GLY A 67 18.06 11.42 -25.53
CA GLY A 67 17.82 10.99 -24.15
C GLY A 67 16.36 10.59 -23.92
N VAL A 68 15.43 11.42 -24.41
CA VAL A 68 13.99 11.16 -24.31
C VAL A 68 13.60 9.95 -25.17
N ALA A 69 14.17 9.83 -26.38
CA ALA A 69 13.93 8.67 -27.25
C ALA A 69 14.48 7.36 -26.64
N LYS A 70 15.65 7.38 -25.99
CA LYS A 70 16.18 6.21 -25.27
C LYS A 70 15.31 5.81 -24.08
N GLN A 71 14.82 6.79 -23.29
CA GLN A 71 13.90 6.51 -22.18
C GLN A 71 12.54 6.00 -22.68
N ALA A 72 12.00 6.56 -23.75
CA ALA A 72 10.77 6.08 -24.36
C ALA A 72 10.92 4.66 -24.92
N ASN A 73 12.05 4.34 -25.54
CA ASN A 73 12.35 3.00 -26.04
C ASN A 73 12.56 1.99 -24.90
N HIS A 74 13.17 2.39 -23.80
CA HIS A 74 13.32 1.52 -22.62
C HIS A 74 11.97 1.26 -21.96
N LEU A 75 11.12 2.28 -21.81
CA LEU A 75 9.73 2.14 -21.35
C LEU A 75 8.92 1.22 -22.26
N ALA A 76 9.01 1.41 -23.58
CA ALA A 76 8.32 0.58 -24.55
C ALA A 76 8.81 -0.89 -24.53
N SER A 77 10.11 -1.11 -24.30
CA SER A 77 10.68 -2.45 -24.12
C SER A 77 10.12 -3.13 -22.87
N ASN A 78 10.11 -2.43 -21.73
CA ASN A 78 9.57 -2.96 -20.47
C ASN A 78 8.07 -3.23 -20.57
N MET A 79 7.32 -2.36 -21.25
CA MET A 79 5.89 -2.58 -21.51
C MET A 79 5.66 -3.83 -22.38
N ARG A 80 6.45 -4.02 -23.45
CA ARG A 80 6.37 -5.22 -24.30
C ARG A 80 6.68 -6.49 -23.53
N GLU A 81 7.70 -6.47 -22.68
CA GLU A 81 8.08 -7.62 -21.86
C GLU A 81 6.97 -7.98 -20.86
N THR A 82 6.37 -6.99 -20.21
CA THR A 82 5.24 -7.19 -19.29
C THR A 82 4.01 -7.69 -20.02
N MET A 83 3.68 -7.14 -21.21
CA MET A 83 2.57 -7.64 -22.05
C MET A 83 2.81 -9.09 -22.48
N ILE A 84 4.05 -9.47 -22.83
CA ILE A 84 4.38 -10.85 -23.16
C ILE A 84 4.18 -11.75 -21.93
N LYS A 85 4.59 -11.34 -20.75
CA LYS A 85 4.38 -12.09 -19.49
C LYS A 85 2.89 -12.25 -19.18
N VAL A 86 2.11 -11.17 -19.26
CA VAL A 86 0.64 -11.18 -19.06
C VAL A 86 -0.07 -12.06 -20.11
N THR A 87 0.33 -11.98 -21.38
CA THR A 87 -0.25 -12.80 -22.45
C THR A 87 0.09 -14.28 -22.28
N LYS A 88 1.33 -14.60 -21.86
CA LYS A 88 1.73 -15.97 -21.54
C LYS A 88 0.93 -16.53 -20.36
N MET A 89 0.66 -15.70 -19.35
CA MET A 89 -0.15 -16.07 -18.18
C MET A 89 -1.61 -16.41 -18.59
N ARG A 90 -2.25 -15.55 -19.41
CA ARG A 90 -3.62 -15.81 -19.95
C ARG A 90 -3.67 -17.09 -20.81
N ARG A 91 -2.63 -17.37 -21.61
CA ARG A 91 -2.53 -18.61 -22.38
C ARG A 91 -2.31 -19.85 -21.48
N ALA A 92 -1.50 -19.73 -20.41
CA ALA A 92 -1.31 -20.82 -19.46
C ALA A 92 -2.61 -21.14 -18.70
N GLU A 93 -3.38 -20.11 -18.34
CA GLU A 93 -4.68 -20.24 -17.69
C GLU A 93 -5.71 -20.95 -18.57
N ARG A 94 -5.75 -20.61 -19.87
CA ARG A 94 -6.61 -21.28 -20.85
C ARG A 94 -6.22 -22.77 -21.02
N ARG A 95 -4.91 -23.07 -21.12
CA ARG A 95 -4.41 -24.45 -21.19
C ARG A 95 -4.69 -25.24 -19.91
N SER A 96 -4.58 -24.60 -18.71
CA SER A 96 -4.90 -25.24 -17.44
C SER A 96 -6.37 -25.64 -17.35
N ARG A 97 -7.31 -24.81 -17.87
CA ARG A 97 -8.73 -25.14 -17.96
C ARG A 97 -9.00 -26.30 -18.95
N GLU A 98 -8.28 -26.34 -20.06
CA GLU A 98 -8.34 -27.43 -21.05
C GLU A 98 -7.77 -28.75 -20.48
N THR A 99 -6.66 -28.69 -19.73
CA THR A 99 -6.03 -29.87 -19.10
C THR A 99 -6.88 -30.46 -17.98
N VAL A 100 -7.59 -29.62 -17.20
CA VAL A 100 -8.54 -30.10 -16.18
C VAL A 100 -9.75 -30.79 -16.81
N ALA A 101 -10.15 -30.38 -18.01
CA ALA A 101 -11.22 -31.05 -18.77
C ALA A 101 -10.77 -32.44 -19.30
N ILE A 102 -9.51 -32.59 -19.68
CA ILE A 102 -8.93 -33.84 -20.20
C ILE A 102 -8.61 -34.84 -19.06
N ALA A 103 -8.22 -34.35 -17.88
CA ALA A 103 -7.91 -35.22 -16.72
C ALA A 103 -9.11 -35.94 -16.11
N LYS A 104 -10.35 -35.62 -16.52
CA LYS A 104 -11.57 -36.32 -16.09
C LYS A 104 -11.88 -37.57 -16.89
N THR A 105 -11.09 -37.92 -17.91
CA THR A 105 -11.38 -39.00 -18.86
C THR A 105 -10.33 -40.10 -18.99
N THR A 106 -9.32 -40.18 -18.09
CA THR A 106 -8.32 -41.25 -18.17
C THR A 106 -8.37 -42.16 -16.94
N PRO A 107 -8.53 -43.50 -17.14
CA PRO A 107 -8.59 -44.46 -16.02
C PRO A 107 -7.23 -44.64 -15.37
N ALA A 108 -7.23 -44.69 -14.02
CA ALA A 108 -6.08 -45.03 -13.21
C ALA A 108 -5.66 -46.48 -13.46
N MET A 109 -4.58 -46.72 -14.19
CA MET A 109 -3.95 -48.02 -14.28
C MET A 109 -2.56 -48.05 -13.62
N THR A 110 -2.51 -48.74 -12.51
CA THR A 110 -1.46 -49.68 -12.03
C THR A 110 -0.01 -49.24 -11.97
N LEU A 111 0.34 -48.68 -10.80
CA LEU A 111 1.72 -48.66 -10.28
C LEU A 111 1.77 -49.27 -8.85
N LYS A 112 1.20 -50.48 -8.73
CA LYS A 112 1.25 -51.26 -7.47
C LYS A 112 2.10 -52.52 -7.66
N ARG A 113 3.42 -52.39 -7.83
CA ARG A 113 4.39 -53.51 -7.62
C ARG A 113 5.82 -53.00 -7.76
N LEU A 114 6.45 -52.58 -6.71
CA LEU A 114 7.92 -52.69 -6.52
C LEU A 114 8.50 -51.89 -5.34
N VAL A 115 7.68 -51.32 -4.44
CA VAL A 115 8.24 -50.60 -3.27
C VAL A 115 7.49 -51.08 -2.02
N ARG A 116 8.25 -51.37 -0.93
CA ARG A 116 7.66 -51.77 0.36
C ARG A 116 6.78 -50.63 0.89
N PRO A 117 5.61 -50.92 1.49
CA PRO A 117 4.65 -49.92 1.95
C PRO A 117 5.26 -48.82 2.86
N GLU A 118 6.22 -49.20 3.73
CA GLU A 118 6.92 -48.28 4.65
C GLU A 118 7.84 -47.29 3.94
N GLN A 119 8.49 -47.71 2.84
CA GLN A 119 9.34 -46.84 2.03
C GLN A 119 8.53 -45.88 1.15
N VAL A 120 7.31 -46.30 0.75
CA VAL A 120 6.38 -45.44 0.01
C VAL A 120 5.84 -44.34 0.90
N GLY A 121 5.52 -44.64 2.16
CA GLY A 121 5.06 -43.67 3.15
C GLY A 121 6.11 -42.57 3.43
N ASP A 122 7.38 -42.97 3.64
CA ASP A 122 8.45 -42.01 3.90
C ASP A 122 8.84 -41.23 2.62
N LEU A 123 8.89 -41.87 1.47
CA LEU A 123 9.12 -41.19 0.19
C LEU A 123 7.99 -40.22 -0.15
N MET A 124 6.72 -40.62 0.06
CA MET A 124 5.55 -39.77 -0.14
C MET A 124 5.52 -38.62 0.87
N SER A 125 5.91 -38.85 2.12
CA SER A 125 6.02 -37.80 3.14
C SER A 125 7.14 -36.80 2.83
N ARG A 126 8.29 -37.26 2.31
CA ARG A 126 9.40 -36.41 1.84
C ARG A 126 9.05 -35.69 0.55
N LEU A 127 8.41 -36.33 -0.42
CA LEU A 127 7.85 -35.71 -1.60
C LEU A 127 6.75 -34.69 -1.26
N ASN A 128 5.87 -35.01 -0.32
CA ASN A 128 4.83 -34.09 0.13
C ASN A 128 5.39 -32.88 0.87
N ARG A 129 6.44 -33.05 1.72
CA ARG A 129 7.18 -31.94 2.35
C ARG A 129 7.93 -31.09 1.34
N SER A 130 8.52 -31.71 0.31
CA SER A 130 9.21 -31.02 -0.79
C SER A 130 8.26 -30.34 -1.81
N LEU A 131 6.95 -30.68 -1.75
CA LEU A 131 5.94 -30.18 -2.70
C LEU A 131 5.05 -29.08 -2.14
N ASN A 132 5.07 -28.81 -0.84
CA ASN A 132 4.27 -27.76 -0.23
C ASN A 132 5.03 -26.42 -0.34
N PHE A 133 4.42 -25.48 -1.03
CA PHE A 133 4.85 -24.09 -1.06
C PHE A 133 3.97 -23.32 -0.08
N ASP A 134 4.47 -23.05 1.10
CA ASP A 134 3.77 -22.17 2.03
C ASP A 134 4.27 -20.75 1.78
N LEU A 135 3.34 -19.82 1.60
CA LEU A 135 3.61 -18.41 1.32
C LEU A 135 3.15 -17.53 2.46
N GLY A 136 4.00 -16.58 2.82
CA GLY A 136 3.63 -15.41 3.58
C GLY A 136 3.50 -14.21 2.65
N ILE A 137 2.44 -13.43 2.79
CA ILE A 137 2.20 -12.24 1.99
C ILE A 137 1.97 -11.06 2.93
N ASP A 138 2.75 -10.02 2.77
CA ASP A 138 2.45 -8.69 3.30
C ASP A 138 1.77 -7.91 2.18
N LEU A 139 0.46 -7.65 2.34
CA LEU A 139 -0.36 -6.92 1.39
C LEU A 139 -0.38 -5.43 1.75
N GLY A 140 0.79 -4.80 1.76
CA GLY A 140 0.92 -3.40 2.12
C GLY A 140 0.36 -2.44 1.06
N THR A 141 -0.04 -1.25 1.51
CA THR A 141 -0.52 -0.17 0.64
C THR A 141 0.55 0.28 -0.38
N ALA A 142 1.82 0.34 0.02
CA ALA A 142 2.90 0.81 -0.84
C ALA A 142 3.58 -0.30 -1.63
N ASN A 143 3.83 -1.44 -0.98
CA ASN A 143 4.54 -2.58 -1.53
C ASN A 143 3.82 -3.88 -1.18
N ILE A 144 3.99 -4.89 -2.02
CA ILE A 144 3.64 -6.28 -1.73
C ILE A 144 4.93 -7.05 -1.54
N LEU A 145 5.04 -7.74 -0.40
CA LEU A 145 6.14 -8.63 -0.11
C LEU A 145 5.65 -10.08 -0.09
N ILE A 146 6.39 -11.00 -0.70
CA ILE A 146 6.07 -12.43 -0.63
C ILE A 146 7.28 -13.18 -0.12
N PHE A 147 7.08 -13.91 0.96
CA PHE A 147 8.01 -14.86 1.53
C PHE A 147 7.58 -16.28 1.16
N ALA A 148 8.51 -17.11 0.74
CA ALA A 148 8.26 -18.54 0.48
C ALA A 148 9.07 -19.38 1.48
N LYS A 149 8.39 -20.29 2.19
CA LYS A 149 9.02 -21.19 3.16
C LYS A 149 10.17 -21.96 2.53
N GLY A 150 11.36 -21.89 3.11
CA GLY A 150 12.58 -22.51 2.62
C GLY A 150 13.30 -21.77 1.48
N LYS A 151 12.77 -20.64 1.01
CA LYS A 151 13.42 -19.80 -0.02
C LYS A 151 13.69 -18.37 0.42
N GLY A 152 13.05 -17.92 1.51
CA GLY A 152 13.14 -16.54 1.98
C GLY A 152 12.20 -15.58 1.26
N LEU A 153 12.56 -14.28 1.24
CA LEU A 153 11.84 -13.24 0.51
C LEU A 153 12.03 -13.45 -1.00
N VAL A 154 10.94 -13.72 -1.71
CA VAL A 154 10.94 -14.04 -3.15
C VAL A 154 10.34 -12.95 -4.02
N LEU A 155 9.65 -11.98 -3.42
CA LEU A 155 9.09 -10.83 -4.14
C LEU A 155 9.03 -9.61 -3.23
N ASP A 156 9.44 -8.47 -3.76
CA ASP A 156 9.30 -7.12 -3.19
C ASP A 156 8.97 -6.16 -4.33
N GLU A 157 7.69 -5.89 -4.53
CA GLU A 157 7.19 -5.09 -5.64
C GLU A 157 6.25 -3.99 -5.16
N PRO A 158 6.32 -2.78 -5.74
CA PRO A 158 5.34 -1.73 -5.48
C PRO A 158 3.92 -2.15 -5.88
N ALA A 159 2.92 -1.78 -5.07
CA ALA A 159 1.52 -2.12 -5.27
C ALA A 159 0.86 -1.20 -6.34
N TYR A 160 1.41 -1.16 -7.56
CA TYR A 160 0.94 -0.33 -8.67
C TYR A 160 0.50 -1.17 -9.87
N ILE A 161 -0.57 -0.71 -10.53
CA ILE A 161 -1.07 -1.25 -11.80
C ILE A 161 -1.24 -0.11 -12.80
N ALA A 162 -0.73 -0.29 -14.01
CA ALA A 162 -1.05 0.57 -15.15
C ALA A 162 -2.04 -0.14 -16.06
N ARG A 163 -3.15 0.53 -16.40
CA ARG A 163 -4.19 -0.02 -17.29
C ARG A 163 -4.57 0.97 -18.38
N ASP A 164 -5.03 0.44 -19.50
CA ASP A 164 -5.73 1.21 -20.52
C ASP A 164 -7.18 1.44 -20.08
N ASP A 165 -7.61 2.70 -20.01
CA ASP A 165 -8.94 3.06 -19.48
C ASP A 165 -10.08 2.68 -20.45
N LYS A 166 -9.77 2.47 -21.75
CA LYS A 166 -10.78 2.11 -22.76
C LYS A 166 -10.98 0.61 -22.86
N THR A 167 -9.90 -0.16 -22.86
CA THR A 167 -9.96 -1.62 -23.04
C THR A 167 -9.97 -2.36 -21.73
N GLY A 168 -9.59 -1.71 -20.62
CA GLY A 168 -9.38 -2.35 -19.31
C GLY A 168 -8.14 -3.25 -19.27
N ASP A 169 -7.31 -3.27 -20.32
CA ASP A 169 -6.13 -4.11 -20.38
C ASP A 169 -5.05 -3.64 -19.42
N ILE A 170 -4.42 -4.59 -18.72
CA ILE A 170 -3.29 -4.31 -17.84
C ILE A 170 -2.00 -4.20 -18.66
N LEU A 171 -1.38 -3.03 -18.57
CA LEU A 171 -0.17 -2.69 -19.32
C LEU A 171 1.11 -2.98 -18.52
N ALA A 172 1.09 -2.74 -17.20
CA ALA A 172 2.24 -2.94 -16.34
C ALA A 172 1.80 -3.20 -14.89
N LEU A 173 2.67 -3.84 -14.09
CA LEU A 173 2.51 -4.06 -12.66
C LEU A 173 3.82 -3.75 -11.94
N GLY A 174 3.75 -3.54 -10.64
CA GLY A 174 4.92 -3.35 -9.79
C GLY A 174 5.74 -2.11 -10.16
N GLU A 175 7.06 -2.23 -10.13
CA GLU A 175 7.98 -1.12 -10.45
C GLU A 175 7.82 -0.59 -11.87
N ALA A 176 7.46 -1.45 -12.84
CA ALA A 176 7.16 -1.02 -14.20
C ALA A 176 5.97 -0.04 -14.24
N ALA A 177 4.89 -0.33 -13.50
CA ALA A 177 3.74 0.56 -13.39
C ALA A 177 4.08 1.82 -12.58
N ARG A 178 4.80 1.69 -11.45
CA ARG A 178 5.23 2.83 -10.62
C ARG A 178 6.04 3.85 -11.42
N SER A 179 6.95 3.39 -12.28
CA SER A 179 7.77 4.27 -13.15
C SER A 179 6.93 5.11 -14.12
N MET A 180 5.68 4.70 -14.40
CA MET A 180 4.75 5.42 -15.28
C MET A 180 3.96 6.52 -14.56
N VAL A 181 3.99 6.58 -13.22
CA VAL A 181 3.24 7.58 -12.42
C VAL A 181 3.60 9.01 -12.86
N GLY A 182 2.58 9.78 -13.25
CA GLY A 182 2.74 11.16 -13.72
C GLY A 182 3.39 11.32 -15.10
N ARG A 183 3.54 10.23 -15.87
CA ARG A 183 4.17 10.19 -17.19
C ARG A 183 3.34 9.47 -18.25
N THR A 184 2.10 9.09 -17.92
CA THR A 184 1.20 8.39 -18.84
C THR A 184 0.52 9.33 -19.82
N PRO A 185 0.28 8.91 -21.09
CA PRO A 185 -0.59 9.61 -22.02
C PRO A 185 -2.06 9.54 -21.55
N LYS A 186 -2.92 10.34 -22.18
CA LYS A 186 -4.37 10.26 -21.95
C LYS A 186 -4.89 8.86 -22.29
N GLY A 187 -5.76 8.33 -21.42
CA GLY A 187 -6.35 7.00 -21.58
C GLY A 187 -5.53 5.87 -20.95
N ILE A 188 -4.43 6.18 -20.26
CA ILE A 188 -3.69 5.22 -19.43
C ILE A 188 -3.67 5.74 -18.00
N SER A 189 -4.24 4.98 -17.07
CA SER A 189 -4.19 5.29 -15.65
C SER A 189 -3.25 4.35 -14.91
N VAL A 190 -2.57 4.92 -13.88
CA VAL A 190 -1.76 4.17 -12.93
C VAL A 190 -2.46 4.25 -11.59
N ILE A 191 -2.88 3.10 -11.08
CA ILE A 191 -3.67 2.98 -9.86
C ILE A 191 -2.94 2.13 -8.82
N ARG A 192 -3.32 2.30 -7.56
CA ARG A 192 -3.00 1.38 -6.48
C ARG A 192 -4.29 0.70 -6.02
N PRO A 193 -4.40 -0.62 -6.15
CA PRO A 193 -5.61 -1.35 -5.77
C PRO A 193 -5.87 -1.35 -4.27
N VAL A 194 -4.80 -1.23 -3.46
CA VAL A 194 -4.86 -1.10 -2.00
C VAL A 194 -4.43 0.32 -1.62
N GLN A 195 -5.25 1.02 -0.83
CA GLN A 195 -5.00 2.40 -0.39
C GLN A 195 -5.41 2.56 1.07
N ALA A 196 -4.56 3.21 1.86
CA ALA A 196 -4.82 3.46 3.28
C ALA A 196 -5.28 2.19 4.04
N GLY A 197 -4.65 1.05 3.76
CA GLY A 197 -4.94 -0.23 4.40
C GLY A 197 -6.22 -0.93 3.92
N VAL A 198 -6.93 -0.39 2.93
CA VAL A 198 -8.18 -0.98 2.43
C VAL A 198 -8.10 -1.32 0.94
N ILE A 199 -8.90 -2.29 0.51
CA ILE A 199 -9.03 -2.62 -0.91
C ILE A 199 -9.90 -1.55 -1.58
N ALA A 200 -9.26 -0.71 -2.41
CA ALA A 200 -9.93 0.32 -3.19
C ALA A 200 -10.50 -0.22 -4.52
N ASP A 201 -9.87 -1.26 -5.07
CA ASP A 201 -10.31 -1.93 -6.30
C ASP A 201 -10.10 -3.44 -6.13
N TYR A 202 -11.21 -4.16 -5.98
CA TYR A 202 -11.20 -5.61 -5.71
C TYR A 202 -10.64 -6.41 -6.89
N ASP A 203 -11.13 -6.15 -8.10
CA ASP A 203 -10.74 -6.91 -9.28
C ASP A 203 -9.24 -6.72 -9.60
N MET A 204 -8.76 -5.50 -9.42
CA MET A 204 -7.35 -5.19 -9.62
C MET A 204 -6.47 -5.79 -8.50
N THR A 205 -6.96 -5.83 -7.25
CA THR A 205 -6.24 -6.49 -6.15
C THR A 205 -6.14 -8.00 -6.41
N GLU A 206 -7.26 -8.66 -6.77
CA GLU A 206 -7.26 -10.09 -7.12
C GLU A 206 -6.30 -10.36 -8.29
N PHE A 207 -6.36 -9.54 -9.34
CA PHE A 207 -5.48 -9.69 -10.50
C PHE A 207 -4.00 -9.58 -10.11
N MET A 208 -3.65 -8.57 -9.31
CA MET A 208 -2.29 -8.29 -8.85
C MET A 208 -1.76 -9.43 -7.97
N LEU A 209 -2.52 -9.87 -6.98
CA LEU A 209 -2.18 -11.01 -6.13
C LEU A 209 -1.96 -12.28 -6.96
N LYS A 210 -2.89 -12.58 -7.86
CA LYS A 210 -2.79 -13.73 -8.75
C LYS A 210 -1.55 -13.67 -9.64
N TYR A 211 -1.22 -12.50 -10.16
CA TYR A 211 -0.03 -12.31 -10.98
C TYR A 211 1.24 -12.55 -10.16
N PHE A 212 1.39 -11.90 -8.98
CA PHE A 212 2.58 -12.01 -8.16
C PHE A 212 2.75 -13.40 -7.56
N ILE A 213 1.68 -14.04 -7.07
CA ILE A 213 1.73 -15.41 -6.57
C ILE A 213 2.18 -16.37 -7.68
N ARG A 214 1.63 -16.22 -8.90
CA ARG A 214 2.01 -17.07 -10.05
C ARG A 214 3.41 -16.80 -10.59
N SER A 215 3.99 -15.66 -10.32
CA SER A 215 5.38 -15.37 -10.69
C SER A 215 6.37 -16.13 -9.80
N VAL A 216 5.98 -16.47 -8.56
CA VAL A 216 6.84 -17.14 -7.57
C VAL A 216 6.51 -18.63 -7.39
N VAL A 217 5.25 -19.04 -7.65
CA VAL A 217 4.79 -20.44 -7.50
C VAL A 217 4.29 -20.98 -8.83
N PRO A 218 4.80 -22.12 -9.32
CA PRO A 218 4.27 -22.78 -10.49
C PRO A 218 2.79 -23.16 -10.33
N ALA A 219 1.98 -22.97 -11.38
CA ALA A 219 0.52 -23.23 -11.34
C ALA A 219 0.16 -24.64 -10.86
N SER A 220 0.98 -25.66 -11.20
CA SER A 220 0.80 -27.06 -10.77
C SER A 220 0.94 -27.28 -9.24
N ARG A 221 1.51 -26.31 -8.52
CA ARG A 221 1.74 -26.40 -7.06
C ARG A 221 0.80 -25.54 -6.24
N LEU A 222 0.08 -24.60 -6.85
CA LEU A 222 -0.84 -23.68 -6.16
C LEU A 222 -1.93 -24.42 -5.37
N MET A 223 -2.50 -25.49 -5.91
CA MET A 223 -3.52 -26.32 -5.22
C MET A 223 -3.03 -27.00 -3.94
N LYS A 224 -1.74 -26.93 -3.63
CA LYS A 224 -1.12 -27.47 -2.40
C LYS A 224 -0.53 -26.37 -1.51
N THR A 225 -0.64 -25.11 -1.94
CA THR A 225 -0.05 -23.95 -1.28
C THR A 225 -0.97 -23.44 -0.18
N ARG A 226 -0.44 -23.26 1.03
CA ARG A 226 -1.07 -22.50 2.10
C ARG A 226 -0.54 -21.08 2.06
N ILE A 227 -1.42 -20.11 2.31
CA ILE A 227 -1.05 -18.70 2.28
C ILE A 227 -1.46 -18.06 3.61
N ILE A 228 -0.52 -17.41 4.29
CA ILE A 228 -0.81 -16.44 5.34
C ILE A 228 -0.69 -15.05 4.72
N VAL A 229 -1.68 -14.20 4.91
CA VAL A 229 -1.64 -12.82 4.47
C VAL A 229 -1.78 -11.87 5.66
N CYS A 230 -0.94 -10.87 5.70
CA CYS A 230 -0.97 -9.83 6.71
C CYS A 230 -1.98 -8.76 6.33
N VAL A 231 -2.72 -8.25 7.32
CA VAL A 231 -3.75 -7.22 7.16
C VAL A 231 -3.71 -6.24 8.33
N PRO A 232 -4.09 -4.95 8.12
CA PRO A 232 -4.19 -3.98 9.21
C PRO A 232 -5.21 -4.39 10.29
N SER A 233 -4.99 -4.01 11.54
CA SER A 233 -5.91 -4.33 12.65
C SER A 233 -7.31 -3.72 12.48
N GLY A 234 -7.43 -2.59 11.79
CA GLY A 234 -8.70 -1.88 11.59
C GLY A 234 -9.55 -2.39 10.41
N ILE A 235 -9.20 -3.54 9.82
CA ILE A 235 -9.91 -4.08 8.65
C ILE A 235 -11.30 -4.61 9.03
N THR A 236 -12.30 -4.30 8.20
CA THR A 236 -13.66 -4.76 8.41
C THR A 236 -13.83 -6.25 8.06
N PRO A 237 -14.85 -6.96 8.63
CA PRO A 237 -15.15 -8.35 8.27
C PRO A 237 -15.39 -8.56 6.77
N VAL A 238 -15.98 -7.56 6.08
CA VAL A 238 -16.22 -7.62 4.63
C VAL A 238 -14.90 -7.57 3.86
N GLU A 239 -13.98 -6.70 4.26
CA GLU A 239 -12.66 -6.60 3.64
C GLU A 239 -11.81 -7.84 3.94
N LYS A 240 -11.84 -8.38 5.18
CA LYS A 240 -11.20 -9.67 5.53
C LYS A 240 -11.66 -10.76 4.58
N ARG A 241 -12.97 -10.91 4.42
CA ARG A 241 -13.55 -11.90 3.51
C ARG A 241 -13.15 -11.68 2.07
N ALA A 242 -13.15 -10.44 1.58
CA ALA A 242 -12.75 -10.10 0.23
C ALA A 242 -11.29 -10.52 -0.07
N ILE A 243 -10.36 -10.29 0.85
CA ILE A 243 -8.96 -10.71 0.72
C ILE A 243 -8.85 -12.24 0.67
N LEU A 244 -9.52 -12.94 1.60
CA LEU A 244 -9.50 -14.40 1.65
C LEU A 244 -10.07 -15.02 0.36
N GLU A 245 -11.20 -14.52 -0.15
CA GLU A 245 -11.79 -14.96 -1.41
C GLU A 245 -10.87 -14.68 -2.61
N ALA A 246 -10.26 -13.50 -2.67
CA ALA A 246 -9.29 -13.17 -3.73
C ALA A 246 -8.12 -14.16 -3.75
N LEU A 247 -7.60 -14.53 -2.59
CA LEU A 247 -6.51 -15.50 -2.46
C LEU A 247 -6.96 -16.93 -2.81
N LEU A 248 -8.12 -17.36 -2.36
CA LEU A 248 -8.67 -18.68 -2.73
C LEU A 248 -8.89 -18.80 -4.25
N ARG A 249 -9.34 -17.73 -4.90
CA ARG A 249 -9.47 -17.68 -6.38
C ARG A 249 -8.14 -17.77 -7.12
N THR A 250 -7.00 -17.54 -6.45
CA THR A 250 -5.68 -17.82 -7.05
C THR A 250 -5.45 -19.31 -7.24
N GLY A 251 -6.18 -20.17 -6.51
CA GLY A 251 -6.03 -21.62 -6.47
C GLY A 251 -5.27 -22.13 -5.23
N ALA A 252 -5.10 -21.30 -4.20
CA ALA A 252 -4.50 -21.71 -2.93
C ALA A 252 -5.36 -22.76 -2.21
N LYS A 253 -4.72 -23.70 -1.50
CA LYS A 253 -5.38 -24.75 -0.72
C LYS A 253 -6.09 -24.19 0.51
N LYS A 254 -5.43 -23.28 1.20
CA LYS A 254 -5.87 -22.67 2.45
C LYS A 254 -5.30 -21.27 2.55
N THR A 255 -6.10 -20.35 3.03
CA THR A 255 -5.69 -18.96 3.30
C THR A 255 -6.04 -18.59 4.72
N VAL A 256 -5.15 -17.84 5.36
CA VAL A 256 -5.25 -17.43 6.76
C VAL A 256 -4.85 -15.97 6.85
N LEU A 257 -5.51 -15.19 7.70
CA LEU A 257 -5.14 -13.81 7.99
C LEU A 257 -4.35 -13.73 9.30
N ILE A 258 -3.42 -12.79 9.35
CA ILE A 258 -2.72 -12.37 10.56
C ILE A 258 -2.72 -10.85 10.62
N GLU A 259 -2.92 -10.27 11.79
CA GLU A 259 -2.88 -8.80 11.93
C GLU A 259 -1.45 -8.26 11.87
N GLU A 260 -1.26 -7.09 11.21
CA GLU A 260 0.05 -6.46 11.01
C GLU A 260 0.83 -6.26 12.33
N PRO A 261 0.26 -5.73 13.43
CA PRO A 261 1.03 -5.55 14.65
C PRO A 261 1.46 -6.87 15.30
N LEU A 262 0.65 -7.92 15.20
CA LEU A 262 1.03 -9.26 15.69
C LEU A 262 2.19 -9.81 14.85
N ALA A 263 2.08 -9.73 13.54
CA ALA A 263 3.16 -10.11 12.63
C ALA A 263 4.43 -9.28 12.87
N ALA A 264 4.31 -7.97 13.05
CA ALA A 264 5.43 -7.10 13.37
C ALA A 264 6.14 -7.51 14.67
N ALA A 265 5.37 -7.78 15.73
CA ALA A 265 5.91 -8.26 17.00
C ALA A 265 6.66 -9.58 16.86
N MET A 266 6.08 -10.55 16.16
CA MET A 266 6.76 -11.82 15.84
C MET A 266 8.06 -11.59 15.06
N GLY A 267 8.02 -10.68 14.09
CA GLY A 267 9.18 -10.39 13.23
C GLY A 267 10.33 -9.70 13.94
N THR A 268 10.04 -8.95 15.01
CA THR A 268 11.05 -8.29 15.84
C THR A 268 11.65 -9.22 16.91
N GLY A 269 11.07 -10.40 17.13
CA GLY A 269 11.51 -11.33 18.17
C GLY A 269 10.93 -11.06 19.57
N LEU A 270 9.97 -10.15 19.67
CA LEU A 270 9.32 -9.85 20.96
C LEU A 270 8.61 -11.07 21.55
N ASN A 271 8.08 -11.96 20.72
CA ASN A 271 7.43 -13.20 21.18
C ASN A 271 8.42 -14.24 21.70
N ASP A 272 9.72 -14.17 21.36
CA ASP A 272 10.72 -15.14 21.80
C ASP A 272 11.16 -14.90 23.26
N ALA A 273 10.98 -13.70 23.77
CA ALA A 273 11.18 -13.35 25.15
C ALA A 273 9.79 -13.28 25.79
N LYS A 274 9.54 -14.00 26.88
CA LYS A 274 8.28 -13.98 27.68
C LYS A 274 7.97 -12.55 28.15
N HIS A 275 7.65 -11.68 27.21
CA HIS A 275 7.38 -10.26 27.47
C HIS A 275 5.90 -10.09 27.81
N VAL A 276 5.66 -9.90 29.08
CA VAL A 276 4.37 -9.44 29.59
C VAL A 276 4.23 -7.98 29.21
N GLY A 277 3.66 -7.69 28.04
CA GLY A 277 3.35 -6.33 27.59
C GLY A 277 4.43 -5.68 26.71
N ALA A 278 4.12 -5.48 25.44
CA ALA A 278 4.93 -4.73 24.49
C ALA A 278 4.03 -3.84 23.64
N MET A 279 4.50 -2.64 23.29
CA MET A 279 3.83 -1.75 22.34
C MET A 279 4.58 -1.75 21.03
N VAL A 280 3.86 -2.00 19.92
CA VAL A 280 4.36 -1.90 18.57
C VAL A 280 3.64 -0.76 17.86
N VAL A 281 4.39 0.07 17.14
CA VAL A 281 3.90 1.14 16.27
C VAL A 281 4.46 0.86 14.88
N ASP A 282 3.65 0.31 13.99
CA ASP A 282 3.99 0.04 12.61
C ASP A 282 3.56 1.21 11.72
N VAL A 283 4.52 1.99 11.25
CA VAL A 283 4.25 3.10 10.31
C VAL A 283 4.49 2.62 8.90
N GLY A 284 3.41 2.17 8.27
CA GLY A 284 3.42 1.64 6.92
C GLY A 284 3.39 2.71 5.81
N GLY A 285 2.99 2.27 4.61
CA GLY A 285 2.79 3.18 3.46
C GLY A 285 1.51 3.99 3.55
N GLY A 286 0.41 3.36 3.96
CA GLY A 286 -0.92 3.97 4.03
C GLY A 286 -1.51 4.08 5.42
N THR A 287 -1.04 3.25 6.36
CA THR A 287 -1.53 3.16 7.74
C THR A 287 -0.42 3.31 8.75
N THR A 288 -0.79 3.62 9.98
CA THR A 288 0.00 3.43 11.19
C THR A 288 -0.81 2.55 12.12
N ASP A 289 -0.34 1.35 12.35
CA ASP A 289 -0.97 0.35 13.22
C ASP A 289 -0.28 0.36 14.57
N ILE A 290 -1.04 0.68 15.61
CA ILE A 290 -0.56 0.80 16.99
C ILE A 290 -1.22 -0.30 17.80
N ALA A 291 -0.45 -1.14 18.47
CA ALA A 291 -0.99 -2.20 19.30
C ALA A 291 -0.16 -2.47 20.55
N VAL A 292 -0.86 -2.89 21.59
CA VAL A 292 -0.28 -3.48 22.80
C VAL A 292 -0.54 -4.97 22.75
N LEU A 293 0.53 -5.73 22.93
CA LEU A 293 0.53 -7.18 22.87
C LEU A 293 0.99 -7.76 24.22
N CYS A 294 0.48 -8.96 24.52
CA CYS A 294 0.95 -9.80 25.61
C CYS A 294 1.07 -11.26 25.10
N ASP A 295 1.45 -12.18 25.96
CA ASP A 295 1.63 -13.60 25.59
C ASP A 295 0.40 -14.25 24.96
N THR A 296 -0.80 -13.72 25.24
CA THR A 296 -2.07 -14.24 24.69
C THR A 296 -2.50 -13.56 23.38
N GLY A 297 -1.75 -12.57 22.89
CA GLY A 297 -2.04 -11.87 21.64
C GLY A 297 -2.22 -10.35 21.77
N VAL A 298 -3.00 -9.76 20.89
CA VAL A 298 -3.28 -8.32 20.87
C VAL A 298 -4.30 -7.97 21.94
N VAL A 299 -3.94 -7.06 22.84
CA VAL A 299 -4.80 -6.58 23.95
C VAL A 299 -5.62 -5.36 23.52
N VAL A 300 -4.95 -4.38 22.94
CA VAL A 300 -5.55 -3.15 22.41
C VAL A 300 -4.85 -2.80 21.11
N SER A 301 -5.61 -2.42 20.10
CA SER A 301 -5.06 -1.94 18.84
C SER A 301 -5.88 -0.80 18.23
N GLU A 302 -5.24 0.03 17.44
CA GLU A 302 -5.86 1.08 16.63
C GLU A 302 -5.07 1.24 15.33
N SER A 303 -5.78 1.38 14.21
CA SER A 303 -5.19 1.64 12.91
C SER A 303 -5.54 3.04 12.44
N LEU A 304 -4.53 3.88 12.26
CA LEU A 304 -4.65 5.24 11.75
C LEU A 304 -4.40 5.23 10.25
N ARG A 305 -5.22 5.93 9.48
CA ARG A 305 -4.99 6.11 8.02
C ARG A 305 -3.93 7.17 7.73
N ILE A 306 -2.79 7.02 8.38
CA ILE A 306 -1.62 7.89 8.28
C ILE A 306 -0.41 7.02 8.02
N GLY A 307 0.38 7.36 7.01
CA GLY A 307 1.59 6.62 6.66
C GLY A 307 2.45 7.41 5.67
N GLY A 308 3.35 6.74 5.00
CA GLY A 308 4.27 7.33 4.03
C GLY A 308 3.60 8.16 2.93
N ASP A 309 2.37 7.78 2.54
CA ASP A 309 1.59 8.48 1.51
C ASP A 309 1.04 9.80 2.01
N SER A 310 0.47 9.84 3.22
CA SER A 310 0.00 11.08 3.83
C SER A 310 1.14 12.05 4.10
N PHE A 311 2.36 11.54 4.36
CA PHE A 311 3.57 12.35 4.41
C PHE A 311 3.88 12.96 3.04
N ASN A 312 3.86 12.17 1.96
CA ASN A 312 4.06 12.66 0.60
C ASN A 312 3.05 13.75 0.22
N GLU A 313 1.77 13.56 0.54
CA GLU A 313 0.73 14.55 0.29
C GLU A 313 0.94 15.84 1.06
N SER A 314 1.37 15.75 2.31
CA SER A 314 1.68 16.92 3.14
C SER A 314 2.86 17.71 2.57
N ILE A 315 3.89 17.01 2.06
CA ILE A 315 5.03 17.62 1.35
C ILE A 315 4.55 18.31 0.06
N ILE A 316 3.73 17.65 -0.76
CA ILE A 316 3.17 18.24 -2.00
C ILE A 316 2.40 19.52 -1.68
N ARG A 317 1.51 19.49 -0.67
CA ARG A 317 0.72 20.65 -0.25
C ARG A 317 1.62 21.79 0.25
N TYR A 318 2.64 21.48 1.05
CA TYR A 318 3.58 22.46 1.57
C TYR A 318 4.39 23.14 0.46
N ILE A 319 5.01 22.35 -0.42
CA ILE A 319 5.82 22.84 -1.55
C ILE A 319 4.97 23.70 -2.49
N ARG A 320 3.75 23.25 -2.80
CA ARG A 320 2.81 24.04 -3.63
C ARG A 320 2.50 25.39 -3.00
N ARG A 321 2.21 25.41 -1.68
CA ARG A 321 1.83 26.64 -0.95
C ARG A 321 3.01 27.58 -0.71
N LYS A 322 4.15 27.06 -0.27
CA LYS A 322 5.28 27.87 0.19
C LYS A 322 6.27 28.20 -0.93
N LYS A 323 6.53 27.26 -1.83
CA LYS A 323 7.50 27.43 -2.93
C LYS A 323 6.83 27.76 -4.27
N ARG A 324 5.50 27.75 -4.32
CA ARG A 324 4.73 27.94 -5.57
C ARG A 324 5.13 26.95 -6.65
N LEU A 325 5.44 25.71 -6.28
CA LEU A 325 5.92 24.66 -7.15
C LEU A 325 4.97 23.45 -7.09
N VAL A 326 4.53 22.96 -8.25
CA VAL A 326 3.77 21.72 -8.40
C VAL A 326 4.75 20.57 -8.61
N ILE A 327 4.71 19.57 -7.73
CA ILE A 327 5.50 18.35 -7.82
C ILE A 327 4.56 17.12 -7.80
N GLY A 328 5.04 16.00 -8.33
CA GLY A 328 4.32 14.73 -8.30
C GLY A 328 4.67 13.87 -7.06
N PRO A 329 3.91 12.76 -6.86
CA PRO A 329 4.10 11.87 -5.69
C PRO A 329 5.51 11.29 -5.61
N LEU A 330 6.09 10.83 -6.72
CA LEU A 330 7.45 10.28 -6.72
C LEU A 330 8.52 11.31 -6.35
N THR A 331 8.29 12.58 -6.69
CA THR A 331 9.19 13.67 -6.29
C THR A 331 9.06 13.94 -4.78
N ALA A 332 7.84 13.94 -4.25
CA ALA A 332 7.59 14.10 -2.81
C ALA A 332 8.21 12.96 -2.00
N GLU A 333 8.09 11.73 -2.46
CA GLU A 333 8.73 10.58 -1.84
C GLU A 333 10.26 10.70 -1.84
N LYS A 334 10.84 11.15 -2.96
CA LYS A 334 12.28 11.43 -3.01
C LYS A 334 12.71 12.51 -2.00
N ILE A 335 11.94 13.59 -1.85
CA ILE A 335 12.19 14.64 -0.85
C ILE A 335 12.12 14.05 0.55
N LYS A 336 11.06 13.28 0.87
CA LYS A 336 10.88 12.60 2.16
C LYS A 336 12.07 11.73 2.52
N ILE A 337 12.53 10.89 1.58
CA ILE A 337 13.66 9.97 1.82
C ILE A 337 14.99 10.73 1.96
N SER A 338 15.20 11.81 1.18
CA SER A 338 16.50 12.48 1.12
C SER A 338 16.73 13.50 2.23
N VAL A 339 15.70 14.25 2.65
CA VAL A 339 15.80 15.34 3.61
C VAL A 339 14.63 15.38 4.61
N GLY A 340 13.79 14.34 4.62
CA GLY A 340 12.66 14.25 5.54
C GLY A 340 13.14 14.03 6.98
N THR A 341 12.70 14.89 7.88
CA THR A 341 12.84 14.72 9.33
C THR A 341 11.56 15.17 10.02
N VAL A 342 11.31 14.62 11.19
CA VAL A 342 10.24 15.09 12.09
C VAL A 342 10.78 15.72 13.37
N ASP A 343 12.10 15.68 13.57
CA ASP A 343 12.77 16.28 14.72
C ASP A 343 13.26 17.71 14.40
N ARG A 344 12.75 18.69 15.14
CA ARG A 344 13.17 20.11 15.03
C ARG A 344 14.65 20.34 15.36
N ARG A 345 15.30 19.40 16.05
CA ARG A 345 16.72 19.44 16.42
C ARG A 345 17.62 18.73 15.43
N ALA A 346 17.05 18.16 14.35
CA ALA A 346 17.83 17.50 13.32
C ALA A 346 18.77 18.48 12.60
N LYS A 347 19.88 17.95 12.11
CA LYS A 347 20.80 18.70 11.25
C LYS A 347 20.11 19.11 9.97
N GLU A 348 20.32 20.35 9.55
CA GLU A 348 19.72 20.86 8.32
C GLU A 348 20.41 20.27 7.08
N HIS A 349 19.61 19.68 6.22
CA HIS A 349 20.00 19.19 4.90
C HIS A 349 19.14 19.86 3.84
N THR A 350 19.71 20.10 2.67
CA THR A 350 19.01 20.78 1.55
C THR A 350 19.17 19.98 0.27
N ILE A 351 18.10 19.91 -0.52
CA ILE A 351 18.12 19.35 -1.88
C ILE A 351 17.49 20.31 -2.88
N GLU A 352 17.88 20.18 -4.14
CA GLU A 352 17.25 20.90 -5.27
C GLU A 352 16.12 20.05 -5.83
N VAL A 353 14.95 20.67 -5.98
CA VAL A 353 13.72 20.04 -6.46
C VAL A 353 13.24 20.74 -7.71
N ARG A 354 12.94 19.96 -8.75
CA ARG A 354 12.36 20.44 -10.00
C ARG A 354 10.88 20.16 -10.05
N GLY A 355 10.12 21.14 -10.55
CA GLY A 355 8.69 21.02 -10.75
C GLY A 355 8.17 22.07 -11.71
N ARG A 356 6.85 22.28 -11.72
CA ARG A 356 6.18 23.28 -12.53
C ARG A 356 5.77 24.46 -11.64
N ASP A 357 6.18 25.65 -12.00
CA ASP A 357 5.76 26.88 -11.31
C ASP A 357 4.24 27.07 -11.39
N VAL A 358 3.62 27.41 -10.27
CA VAL A 358 2.15 27.57 -10.17
C VAL A 358 1.67 28.76 -11.00
N SER A 359 2.48 29.81 -11.13
CA SER A 359 2.06 31.08 -11.76
C SER A 359 2.30 31.07 -13.26
N SER A 360 3.50 30.70 -13.68
CA SER A 360 3.93 30.74 -15.08
C SER A 360 3.66 29.44 -15.86
N GLY A 361 3.43 28.32 -15.14
CA GLY A 361 3.33 26.98 -15.74
C GLY A 361 4.67 26.44 -16.26
N LEU A 362 5.76 27.18 -16.16
CA LEU A 362 7.07 26.81 -16.68
C LEU A 362 7.85 25.91 -15.69
N PRO A 363 8.84 25.15 -16.19
CA PRO A 363 9.75 24.41 -15.32
C PRO A 363 10.52 25.36 -14.40
N LYS A 364 10.57 25.00 -13.11
CA LYS A 364 11.26 25.76 -12.06
C LYS A 364 12.02 24.82 -11.14
N MET A 365 13.12 25.27 -10.59
CA MET A 365 13.92 24.59 -9.60
C MET A 365 13.96 25.42 -8.32
N VAL A 366 13.79 24.76 -7.18
CA VAL A 366 13.83 25.38 -5.84
C VAL A 366 14.62 24.53 -4.88
N ALA A 367 15.29 25.16 -3.92
CA ALA A 367 15.89 24.48 -2.78
C ALA A 367 14.82 24.20 -1.74
N VAL A 368 14.90 22.99 -1.16
CA VAL A 368 14.03 22.52 -0.07
C VAL A 368 14.91 21.97 1.04
N ASN A 369 14.69 22.39 2.26
CA ASN A 369 15.47 21.94 3.41
C ASN A 369 14.66 21.06 4.37
N SER A 370 15.36 20.34 5.26
CA SER A 370 14.76 19.40 6.21
C SER A 370 13.82 20.08 7.21
N LEU A 371 14.10 21.32 7.65
CA LEU A 371 13.21 22.05 8.57
C LEU A 371 11.88 22.45 7.91
N GLU A 372 11.89 22.69 6.61
CA GLU A 372 10.65 22.91 5.84
C GLU A 372 9.80 21.64 5.78
N ILE A 373 10.45 20.47 5.61
CA ILE A 373 9.75 19.18 5.58
C ILE A 373 9.24 18.84 6.98
N GLN A 374 10.02 19.10 8.04
CA GLN A 374 9.55 18.93 9.42
C GLN A 374 8.23 19.68 9.65
N ARG A 375 8.15 20.96 9.23
CA ARG A 375 6.91 21.76 9.34
C ARG A 375 5.77 21.19 8.50
N ALA A 376 6.09 20.62 7.34
CA ALA A 376 5.08 20.00 6.47
C ALA A 376 4.47 18.75 7.10
N LEU A 377 5.24 17.99 7.88
CA LEU A 377 4.84 16.71 8.49
C LEU A 377 4.28 16.85 9.90
N GLU A 378 4.39 18.03 10.54
CA GLU A 378 4.04 18.25 11.94
C GLU A 378 2.64 17.73 12.31
N ALA A 379 1.64 18.05 11.50
CA ALA A 379 0.27 17.61 11.76
C ALA A 379 0.11 16.07 11.72
N GLN A 380 0.78 15.40 10.78
CA GLN A 380 0.71 13.94 10.68
C GLN A 380 1.38 13.26 11.88
N VAL A 381 2.52 13.80 12.31
CA VAL A 381 3.24 13.29 13.48
C VAL A 381 2.43 13.50 14.77
N MET A 382 1.77 14.66 14.91
CA MET A 382 0.91 14.91 16.08
C MET A 382 -0.23 13.89 16.16
N ASN A 383 -0.87 13.55 15.03
CA ASN A 383 -1.92 12.55 15.01
C ASN A 383 -1.39 11.14 15.39
N ILE A 384 -0.16 10.78 14.97
CA ILE A 384 0.47 9.53 15.41
C ILE A 384 0.71 9.54 16.92
N LEU A 385 1.21 10.65 17.47
CA LEU A 385 1.44 10.80 18.91
C LEU A 385 0.13 10.72 19.73
N GLU A 386 -0.96 11.30 19.20
CA GLU A 386 -2.29 11.20 19.80
C GLU A 386 -2.79 9.75 19.79
N GLY A 387 -2.60 9.01 18.69
CA GLY A 387 -2.92 7.58 18.63
C GLY A 387 -2.15 6.76 19.65
N VAL A 388 -0.83 6.99 19.77
CA VAL A 388 0.00 6.30 20.78
C VAL A 388 -0.51 6.58 22.21
N LYS A 389 -0.84 7.84 22.52
CA LYS A 389 -1.41 8.20 23.83
C LYS A 389 -2.76 7.54 24.06
N SER A 390 -3.67 7.58 23.06
CA SER A 390 -4.99 6.96 23.12
C SER A 390 -4.91 5.46 23.45
N ILE A 391 -3.96 4.76 22.84
CA ILE A 391 -3.74 3.33 23.11
C ILE A 391 -3.18 3.12 24.52
N LEU A 392 -2.23 3.90 24.99
CA LEU A 392 -1.69 3.82 26.34
C LEU A 392 -2.79 4.05 27.41
N GLU A 393 -3.69 5.03 27.17
CA GLU A 393 -4.81 5.32 28.06
C GLU A 393 -5.82 4.16 28.14
N LYS A 394 -5.97 3.38 27.08
CA LYS A 394 -6.85 2.19 27.03
C LYS A 394 -6.17 0.92 27.54
N THR A 395 -4.85 0.97 27.77
CA THR A 395 -4.05 -0.19 28.15
C THR A 395 -4.15 -0.44 29.67
N PRO A 396 -4.30 -1.70 30.13
CA PRO A 396 -4.24 -2.03 31.54
C PRO A 396 -2.95 -1.52 32.21
N PRO A 397 -3.02 -1.04 33.48
CA PRO A 397 -1.86 -0.43 34.16
C PRO A 397 -0.62 -1.32 34.25
N GLU A 398 -0.81 -2.63 34.43
CA GLU A 398 0.28 -3.61 34.53
C GLU A 398 1.04 -3.72 33.22
N LEU A 399 0.34 -3.62 32.07
CA LEU A 399 0.96 -3.65 30.76
C LEU A 399 1.64 -2.30 30.43
N VAL A 400 1.08 -1.17 30.90
CA VAL A 400 1.74 0.14 30.76
C VAL A 400 3.08 0.14 31.51
N ALA A 401 3.14 -0.45 32.72
CA ALA A 401 4.39 -0.60 33.45
C ALA A 401 5.42 -1.42 32.66
N ALA A 402 5.00 -2.56 32.08
CA ALA A 402 5.88 -3.38 31.24
C ALA A 402 6.35 -2.64 29.98
N ILE A 403 5.47 -1.86 29.32
CA ILE A 403 5.83 -1.04 28.16
C ILE A 403 6.85 0.05 28.54
N ASN A 404 6.75 0.61 29.75
CA ASN A 404 7.74 1.58 30.23
C ASN A 404 9.14 0.95 30.35
N ASP A 405 9.21 -0.31 30.77
CA ASP A 405 10.48 -1.03 30.94
C ASP A 405 11.07 -1.51 29.60
N HIS A 406 10.22 -1.97 28.69
CA HIS A 406 10.65 -2.53 27.39
C HIS A 406 10.72 -1.49 26.26
N GLY A 407 10.01 -0.36 26.40
CA GLY A 407 9.90 0.67 25.39
C GLY A 407 8.85 0.40 24.31
N ILE A 408 8.75 1.36 23.37
CA ILE A 408 7.86 1.33 22.21
C ILE A 408 8.68 0.90 21.00
N ILE A 409 8.24 -0.15 20.32
CA ILE A 409 8.93 -0.70 19.14
C ILE A 409 8.36 -0.07 17.86
N LEU A 410 9.23 0.57 17.08
CA LEU A 410 8.86 1.19 15.81
C LEU A 410 9.21 0.28 14.65
N THR A 411 8.22 0.00 13.80
CA THR A 411 8.34 -0.81 12.58
C THR A 411 7.74 -0.09 11.38
N GLY A 412 7.81 -0.72 10.20
CA GLY A 412 7.30 -0.16 8.96
C GLY A 412 8.23 0.79 8.22
N GLY A 413 8.00 0.91 6.92
CA GLY A 413 8.83 1.76 6.06
C GLY A 413 8.71 3.25 6.34
N GLY A 414 7.56 3.71 6.86
CA GLY A 414 7.31 5.09 7.27
C GLY A 414 8.06 5.48 8.54
N ALA A 415 8.35 4.52 9.42
CA ALA A 415 9.12 4.75 10.64
C ALA A 415 10.60 5.11 10.38
N LEU A 416 11.09 4.88 9.16
CA LEU A 416 12.44 5.31 8.72
C LEU A 416 12.59 6.83 8.60
N ILE A 417 11.51 7.61 8.73
CA ILE A 417 11.61 9.07 8.76
C ILE A 417 12.50 9.52 9.93
N ASP A 418 13.49 10.35 9.65
CA ASP A 418 14.46 10.76 10.67
C ASP A 418 13.78 11.42 11.87
N GLY A 419 14.11 10.93 13.07
CA GLY A 419 13.72 11.50 14.35
C GLY A 419 12.36 11.11 14.90
N LEU A 420 11.63 10.17 14.28
CA LEU A 420 10.33 9.73 14.79
C LEU A 420 10.47 9.07 16.17
N ASP A 421 11.48 8.23 16.36
CA ASP A 421 11.86 7.61 17.63
C ASP A 421 12.08 8.65 18.73
N ARG A 422 12.86 9.68 18.41
CA ARG A 422 13.19 10.77 19.35
C ARG A 422 11.98 11.64 19.69
N VAL A 423 11.10 11.87 18.72
CA VAL A 423 9.88 12.67 18.92
C VAL A 423 8.88 11.92 19.79
N ILE A 424 8.67 10.61 19.54
CA ILE A 424 7.81 9.77 20.36
C ILE A 424 8.34 9.70 21.78
N THR A 425 9.62 9.38 21.97
CA THR A 425 10.27 9.34 23.30
C THR A 425 10.05 10.62 24.09
N ARG A 426 10.26 11.79 23.46
CA ARG A 426 10.09 13.09 24.15
C ARG A 426 8.64 13.42 24.49
N SER A 427 7.70 13.00 23.64
CA SER A 427 6.29 13.38 23.78
C SER A 427 5.53 12.45 24.69
N ILE A 428 5.91 11.18 24.72
CA ILE A 428 5.25 10.11 25.50
C ILE A 428 5.96 9.92 26.85
N GLY A 429 7.29 10.12 26.91
CA GLY A 429 8.10 9.84 28.09
C GLY A 429 8.59 8.40 28.19
N ILE A 430 8.22 7.53 27.27
CA ILE A 430 8.66 6.13 27.15
C ILE A 430 9.65 6.04 25.99
N ALA A 431 10.74 5.28 26.16
CA ALA A 431 11.75 5.10 25.12
C ALA A 431 11.15 4.42 23.89
N ALA A 432 11.41 4.94 22.70
CA ALA A 432 10.98 4.37 21.44
C ALA A 432 12.20 3.93 20.61
N TYR A 433 12.13 2.74 20.02
CA TYR A 433 13.24 2.11 19.31
C TYR A 433 12.83 1.70 17.91
N LEU A 434 13.61 2.14 16.91
CA LEU A 434 13.46 1.65 15.54
C LEU A 434 14.17 0.30 15.41
N VAL A 435 13.48 -0.72 14.89
CA VAL A 435 14.08 -2.04 14.65
C VAL A 435 15.09 -1.99 13.48
N GLU A 436 16.01 -2.96 13.44
CA GLU A 436 17.08 -3.01 12.42
C GLU A 436 16.58 -3.00 10.98
N SER A 437 15.49 -3.68 10.69
CA SER A 437 14.94 -3.79 9.33
C SER A 437 13.44 -3.51 9.33
N PRO A 438 13.01 -2.27 9.62
CA PRO A 438 11.61 -1.97 9.94
C PRO A 438 10.67 -2.28 8.78
N ARG A 439 11.07 -2.06 7.54
CA ARG A 439 10.29 -2.36 6.34
C ARG A 439 9.95 -3.86 6.18
N TYR A 440 10.75 -4.73 6.78
CA TYR A 440 10.61 -6.17 6.64
C TYR A 440 10.16 -6.86 7.94
N ALA A 441 9.84 -6.11 9.00
CA ALA A 441 9.44 -6.69 10.27
C ALA A 441 8.17 -7.54 10.13
N VAL A 442 7.14 -7.00 9.48
CA VAL A 442 5.88 -7.70 9.22
C VAL A 442 6.10 -9.01 8.46
N ILE A 443 6.78 -8.98 7.31
CA ILE A 443 6.98 -10.19 6.51
C ILE A 443 7.88 -11.23 7.20
N LYS A 444 8.82 -10.80 8.05
CA LYS A 444 9.60 -11.71 8.91
C LYS A 444 8.70 -12.40 9.94
N GLY A 445 7.73 -11.67 10.51
CA GLY A 445 6.75 -12.25 11.43
C GLY A 445 5.80 -13.22 10.74
N VAL A 446 5.32 -12.86 9.56
CA VAL A 446 4.52 -13.77 8.74
C VAL A 446 5.31 -15.07 8.42
N ALA A 447 6.63 -14.95 8.19
CA ALA A 447 7.49 -16.11 7.99
C ALA A 447 7.57 -17.01 9.23
N LYS A 448 7.69 -16.44 10.45
CA LYS A 448 7.62 -17.19 11.72
C LYS A 448 6.24 -17.83 11.90
N ALA A 449 5.16 -17.09 11.64
CA ALA A 449 3.80 -17.62 11.71
C ALA A 449 3.58 -18.83 10.77
N LEU A 450 4.22 -18.86 9.60
CA LEU A 450 4.20 -20.03 8.71
C LEU A 450 4.87 -21.27 9.33
N ASP A 451 5.91 -21.08 10.13
CA ASP A 451 6.58 -22.18 10.83
C ASP A 451 5.75 -22.69 12.01
N GLU A 452 5.05 -21.80 12.70
CA GLU A 452 4.28 -22.05 13.93
C GLU A 452 2.78 -22.23 13.68
N MET A 453 2.33 -22.31 12.43
CA MET A 453 0.90 -22.33 12.03
C MET A 453 0.04 -23.35 12.80
N SER A 454 0.60 -24.43 13.33
CA SER A 454 -0.13 -25.41 14.14
C SER A 454 -0.40 -24.94 15.56
N GLN A 455 0.38 -24.00 16.07
CA GLN A 455 0.29 -23.47 17.45
C GLN A 455 -0.54 -22.17 17.51
N LEU A 456 -0.63 -21.44 16.40
CA LEU A 456 -1.29 -20.13 16.30
C LEU A 456 -2.76 -20.21 15.85
N ARG A 457 -3.40 -21.39 15.91
CA ARG A 457 -4.77 -21.58 15.39
C ARG A 457 -5.80 -20.61 15.96
N ASP A 458 -5.67 -20.27 17.23
CA ASP A 458 -6.65 -19.44 17.95
C ASP A 458 -6.47 -17.92 17.67
N THR A 459 -5.33 -17.52 17.07
CA THR A 459 -4.99 -16.13 16.74
C THR A 459 -5.08 -15.81 15.25
N LEU A 460 -5.44 -16.81 14.44
CA LEU A 460 -5.53 -16.70 12.99
C LEU A 460 -6.98 -16.82 12.51
N ASP A 461 -7.46 -15.85 11.75
CA ASP A 461 -8.75 -15.90 11.08
C ASP A 461 -8.68 -16.82 9.86
N GLU A 462 -9.53 -17.88 9.84
CA GLU A 462 -9.60 -18.85 8.73
C GLU A 462 -10.95 -18.78 8.02
N LEU A 463 -10.94 -18.91 6.68
CA LEU A 463 -12.10 -19.39 5.94
C LEU A 463 -11.94 -20.90 5.73
N GLN A 464 -12.88 -21.69 6.27
CA GLN A 464 -13.02 -23.13 6.02
C GLN A 464 -13.67 -23.39 4.67
#